data_cbce992dcfd6b4e80e45e643eb1ee742
#
_entry.id   cbce992dcfd6b4e80e45e643eb1ee742
#
_cell.length_a   1.000
_cell.length_b   1.000
_cell.length_c   1.000
_cell.angle_alpha   90.00
_cell.angle_beta   90.00
_cell.angle_gamma   90.00
#
_symmetry.space_group_name_H-M   'P 1'
#
loop_
_entity.id
_entity.type
_entity.pdbx_description
1 polymer ?
#
loop_
_entity_poly.entity_id
_entity_poly.type
_entity_poly.pdbx_seq_one_letter_code
_entity_poly.pdbx_strand_id
1 'polypeptide(L)'
;MTSPGSTRAGTSGIAPGATKVFFIASLSHSGSTLLDLMLNAHPEIVSVGELKQLGRFARQEKVNRRLRCTCGAESLLACDFWAPVSAHTEAAIGRTIRELNVEDYSELDSFDTDNVALFRAISAVSDKKYVVDSSKHVTRLARLIENPALDVVPIFLLRDPKGQVCSSHKKTSSLIKLIGNYVRTNRGIYGIVKDRAHAVIHYEDLVRRPEQTLGLLMQRLGLSFHPQQLQWASGARHNVGGNGMRRGDSSELRLDERWRQHFTLPQKLVIDAGTLPGRYPFLKFQLPKTLRKSSGKAYGDGSPSIRPPSR
;
A
#
# COMPACT_ATOMS: atom_id res chain seq x y z
N MET A 1 45.06 -23.25 -15.78
CA MET A 1 44.63 -21.86 -16.04
C MET A 1 43.16 -21.77 -15.67
N THR A 2 42.90 -21.31 -14.47
CA THR A 2 41.58 -21.23 -13.84
C THR A 2 41.11 -19.80 -13.91
N SER A 3 40.00 -19.53 -14.61
CA SER A 3 39.33 -18.24 -14.64
C SER A 3 38.54 -18.00 -13.34
N PRO A 4 38.59 -16.84 -12.70
CA PRO A 4 37.80 -16.55 -11.53
C PRO A 4 36.40 -16.13 -11.93
N GLY A 5 35.42 -16.79 -11.32
CA GLY A 5 34.01 -16.44 -11.42
C GLY A 5 33.69 -15.07 -10.80
N SER A 6 33.22 -14.17 -11.63
CA SER A 6 32.72 -12.85 -11.24
C SER A 6 31.36 -12.99 -10.55
N THR A 7 31.36 -12.92 -9.23
CA THR A 7 30.15 -12.67 -8.43
C THR A 7 29.75 -11.20 -8.59
N ARG A 8 28.82 -10.91 -9.49
CA ARG A 8 28.13 -9.60 -9.53
C ARG A 8 27.22 -9.47 -8.31
N ALA A 9 27.70 -8.81 -7.26
CA ALA A 9 26.86 -8.18 -6.27
C ALA A 9 26.14 -7.01 -6.94
N GLY A 10 24.83 -7.19 -7.17
CA GLY A 10 24.01 -6.17 -7.82
C GLY A 10 23.70 -5.01 -6.86
N THR A 11 24.56 -4.02 -6.80
CA THR A 11 24.17 -2.67 -6.41
C THR A 11 23.42 -2.08 -7.60
N SER A 12 22.08 -2.08 -7.56
CA SER A 12 21.29 -1.30 -8.51
C SER A 12 21.67 0.16 -8.33
N GLY A 13 22.42 0.73 -9.27
CA GLY A 13 22.78 2.14 -9.28
C GLY A 13 21.53 2.99 -9.49
N ILE A 14 20.92 3.47 -8.39
CA ILE A 14 19.84 4.45 -8.43
C ILE A 14 20.41 5.75 -9.02
N ALA A 15 19.79 6.28 -10.07
CA ALA A 15 20.24 7.50 -10.71
C ALA A 15 20.10 8.71 -9.78
N PRO A 16 21.03 9.70 -9.81
CA PRO A 16 20.82 10.97 -9.12
C PRO A 16 19.50 11.62 -9.54
N GLY A 17 18.69 12.06 -8.56
CA GLY A 17 17.36 12.63 -8.83
C GLY A 17 16.25 11.61 -9.11
N ALA A 18 16.46 10.33 -8.80
CA ALA A 18 15.41 9.30 -8.89
C ALA A 18 14.20 9.65 -8.02
N THR A 19 12.99 9.42 -8.56
CA THR A 19 11.74 9.63 -7.83
C THR A 19 11.56 8.55 -6.77
N LYS A 20 11.32 8.98 -5.51
CA LYS A 20 11.12 8.05 -4.39
C LYS A 20 9.69 7.52 -4.34
N VAL A 21 9.58 6.20 -4.39
CA VAL A 21 8.29 5.49 -4.43
C VAL A 21 8.20 4.48 -3.29
N PHE A 22 7.20 4.60 -2.43
CA PHE A 22 6.84 3.57 -1.47
C PHE A 22 5.81 2.64 -2.08
N PHE A 23 6.14 1.38 -2.25
CA PHE A 23 5.24 0.40 -2.86
C PHE A 23 4.62 -0.51 -1.80
N ILE A 24 3.30 -0.45 -1.59
CA ILE A 24 2.61 -1.37 -0.68
C ILE A 24 2.46 -2.73 -1.36
N ALA A 25 3.32 -3.66 -0.99
CA ALA A 25 3.29 -5.04 -1.42
C ALA A 25 2.45 -5.87 -0.45
N SER A 26 1.38 -6.47 -0.91
CA SER A 26 0.50 -7.29 -0.08
C SER A 26 -0.42 -8.18 -0.91
N LEU A 27 -1.03 -9.16 -0.26
CA LEU A 27 -2.20 -9.83 -0.83
C LEU A 27 -3.44 -8.92 -0.70
N SER A 28 -4.37 -8.98 -1.64
CA SER A 28 -5.66 -8.28 -1.53
C SER A 28 -6.36 -8.60 -0.20
N HIS A 29 -7.07 -7.64 0.37
CA HIS A 29 -7.73 -7.75 1.67
C HIS A 29 -6.80 -7.84 2.90
N SER A 30 -5.56 -7.38 2.79
CA SER A 30 -4.59 -7.32 3.90
C SER A 30 -4.57 -5.97 4.64
N GLY A 31 -5.47 -5.04 4.34
CA GLY A 31 -5.50 -3.71 4.99
C GLY A 31 -4.71 -2.64 4.23
N SER A 32 -4.31 -2.89 2.98
CA SER A 32 -3.54 -1.94 2.17
C SER A 32 -4.20 -0.59 1.97
N THR A 33 -5.55 -0.52 1.86
CA THR A 33 -6.26 0.76 1.76
C THR A 33 -6.14 1.59 3.06
N LEU A 34 -6.15 0.95 4.23
CA LEU A 34 -5.93 1.64 5.50
C LEU A 34 -4.52 2.22 5.57
N LEU A 35 -3.51 1.39 5.29
CA LEU A 35 -2.11 1.85 5.29
C LEU A 35 -1.88 2.96 4.26
N ASP A 36 -2.44 2.84 3.07
CA ASP A 36 -2.42 3.83 1.99
C ASP A 36 -2.93 5.20 2.48
N LEU A 37 -4.09 5.22 3.14
CA LEU A 37 -4.69 6.44 3.68
C LEU A 37 -3.87 7.04 4.83
N MET A 38 -3.34 6.21 5.73
CA MET A 38 -2.49 6.66 6.82
C MET A 38 -1.17 7.25 6.31
N LEU A 39 -0.59 6.67 5.26
CA LEU A 39 0.61 7.23 4.61
C LEU A 39 0.30 8.56 3.93
N ASN A 40 -0.85 8.67 3.24
CA ASN A 40 -1.26 9.92 2.58
C ASN A 40 -1.45 11.09 3.54
N ALA A 41 -1.76 10.83 4.80
CA ALA A 41 -1.91 11.89 5.81
C ALA A 41 -0.57 12.45 6.32
N HIS A 42 0.57 11.90 5.90
CA HIS A 42 1.89 12.44 6.22
C HIS A 42 2.19 13.67 5.34
N PRO A 43 2.81 14.75 5.89
CA PRO A 43 3.05 16.01 5.14
C PRO A 43 3.94 15.86 3.91
N GLU A 44 4.84 14.89 3.88
CA GLU A 44 5.78 14.68 2.75
C GLU A 44 5.38 13.54 1.81
N ILE A 45 4.26 12.85 2.07
CA ILE A 45 3.84 11.67 1.30
C ILE A 45 2.52 11.95 0.58
N VAL A 46 2.44 11.59 -0.69
CA VAL A 46 1.17 11.51 -1.44
C VAL A 46 0.85 10.06 -1.76
N SER A 47 -0.38 9.63 -1.50
CA SER A 47 -0.88 8.35 -1.97
C SER A 47 -2.10 8.53 -2.85
N VAL A 48 -2.07 7.85 -3.98
CA VAL A 48 -3.11 7.94 -5.00
C VAL A 48 -3.84 6.60 -5.23
N GLY A 49 -3.58 5.62 -4.36
CA GLY A 49 -4.22 4.32 -4.40
C GLY A 49 -3.53 3.32 -5.33
N GLU A 50 -4.32 2.53 -6.04
CA GLU A 50 -3.83 1.43 -6.89
C GLU A 50 -3.54 1.93 -8.31
N LEU A 51 -2.34 2.48 -8.56
CA LEU A 51 -1.98 3.07 -9.85
C LEU A 51 -2.14 2.12 -11.05
N LYS A 52 -2.01 0.81 -10.87
CA LYS A 52 -2.32 -0.15 -11.93
C LYS A 52 -3.77 -0.06 -12.46
N GLN A 53 -4.68 0.55 -11.69
CA GLN A 53 -6.06 0.76 -12.10
C GLN A 53 -6.27 2.07 -12.88
N LEU A 54 -5.24 2.91 -13.00
CA LEU A 54 -5.34 4.26 -13.57
C LEU A 54 -6.01 4.25 -14.93
N GLY A 55 -5.54 3.41 -15.86
CA GLY A 55 -6.12 3.30 -17.18
C GLY A 55 -7.62 2.99 -17.18
N ARG A 56 -8.07 2.09 -16.28
CA ARG A 56 -9.49 1.77 -16.10
C ARG A 56 -10.31 2.96 -15.60
N PHE A 57 -9.73 3.79 -14.74
CA PHE A 57 -10.37 5.00 -14.21
C PHE A 57 -10.36 6.15 -15.23
N ALA A 58 -9.27 6.29 -15.99
CA ALA A 58 -9.09 7.38 -16.93
C ALA A 58 -9.90 7.19 -18.24
N ARG A 59 -10.00 5.93 -18.74
CA ARG A 59 -10.63 5.60 -20.03
C ARG A 59 -12.14 5.28 -19.93
N GLN A 60 -12.79 5.48 -18.77
CA GLN A 60 -14.23 5.23 -18.69
C GLN A 60 -15.02 6.19 -19.59
N GLU A 61 -15.85 5.64 -20.47
CA GLU A 61 -16.72 6.40 -21.36
C GLU A 61 -18.03 6.81 -20.67
N LYS A 62 -18.54 5.93 -19.78
CA LYS A 62 -19.77 6.17 -19.02
C LYS A 62 -19.45 6.40 -17.56
N VAL A 63 -20.11 7.38 -16.96
CA VAL A 63 -19.94 7.71 -15.55
C VAL A 63 -20.27 6.51 -14.66
N ASN A 64 -19.24 5.93 -14.05
CA ASN A 64 -19.35 4.85 -13.08
C ASN A 64 -18.92 5.33 -11.69
N ARG A 65 -19.86 5.45 -10.76
CA ARG A 65 -19.58 5.94 -9.39
C ARG A 65 -18.45 5.17 -8.68
N ARG A 66 -18.25 3.89 -9.03
CA ARG A 66 -17.16 3.07 -8.43
C ARG A 66 -15.78 3.43 -8.97
N LEU A 67 -15.72 4.01 -10.18
CA LEU A 67 -14.49 4.41 -10.86
C LEU A 67 -14.21 5.92 -10.77
N ARG A 68 -14.95 6.67 -9.95
CA ARG A 68 -14.66 8.08 -9.68
C ARG A 68 -13.47 8.22 -8.73
N CYS A 69 -12.78 9.34 -8.84
CA CYS A 69 -11.83 9.79 -7.83
C CYS A 69 -12.52 9.90 -6.45
N THR A 70 -11.76 9.76 -5.39
CA THR A 70 -12.29 9.92 -4.01
C THR A 70 -12.79 11.33 -3.71
N CYS A 71 -12.31 12.36 -4.41
CA CYS A 71 -12.82 13.73 -4.32
C CYS A 71 -14.26 13.90 -4.88
N GLY A 72 -14.78 12.88 -5.59
CA GLY A 72 -16.12 12.92 -6.15
C GLY A 72 -16.20 13.44 -7.59
N ALA A 73 -15.12 13.93 -8.19
CA ALA A 73 -15.08 14.40 -9.57
C ALA A 73 -15.67 13.35 -10.54
N GLU A 74 -16.38 13.81 -11.55
CA GLU A 74 -17.10 12.94 -12.50
C GLU A 74 -16.18 12.07 -13.34
N SER A 75 -15.00 12.59 -13.67
CA SER A 75 -13.93 11.87 -14.33
C SER A 75 -12.57 12.22 -13.71
N LEU A 76 -11.51 11.49 -14.03
CA LEU A 76 -10.16 11.87 -13.58
C LEU A 76 -9.72 13.21 -14.19
N LEU A 77 -10.09 13.48 -15.46
CA LEU A 77 -9.75 14.74 -16.11
C LEU A 77 -10.56 15.95 -15.62
N ALA A 78 -11.62 15.73 -14.84
CA ALA A 78 -12.35 16.77 -14.12
C ALA A 78 -11.92 16.91 -12.65
N CYS A 79 -10.92 16.18 -12.22
CA CYS A 79 -10.39 16.21 -10.86
C CYS A 79 -9.24 17.22 -10.77
N ASP A 80 -9.30 18.12 -9.79
CA ASP A 80 -8.30 19.17 -9.56
C ASP A 80 -6.88 18.65 -9.34
N PHE A 81 -6.75 17.37 -9.00
CA PHE A 81 -5.46 16.70 -8.86
C PHE A 81 -5.05 15.96 -10.14
N TRP A 82 -5.96 15.13 -10.71
CA TRP A 82 -5.60 14.29 -11.84
C TRP A 82 -5.53 15.03 -13.17
N ALA A 83 -6.26 16.15 -13.35
CA ALA A 83 -6.16 16.96 -14.55
C ALA A 83 -4.75 17.60 -14.68
N PRO A 84 -4.19 18.27 -13.65
CA PRO A 84 -2.81 18.71 -13.68
C PRO A 84 -1.79 17.58 -13.85
N VAL A 85 -1.98 16.41 -13.22
CA VAL A 85 -1.10 15.24 -13.43
C VAL A 85 -1.11 14.83 -14.91
N SER A 86 -2.28 14.81 -15.56
CA SER A 86 -2.39 14.50 -17.00
C SER A 86 -1.64 15.53 -17.86
N ALA A 87 -1.79 16.81 -17.58
CA ALA A 87 -1.08 17.86 -18.30
C ALA A 87 0.45 17.76 -18.13
N HIS A 88 0.93 17.40 -16.93
CA HIS A 88 2.37 17.19 -16.70
C HIS A 88 2.90 15.97 -17.46
N THR A 89 2.16 14.85 -17.54
CA THR A 89 2.59 13.69 -18.33
C THR A 89 2.58 14.00 -19.82
N GLU A 90 1.56 14.72 -20.29
CA GLU A 90 1.47 15.13 -21.69
C GLU A 90 2.62 16.07 -22.08
N ALA A 91 2.94 17.05 -21.27
CA ALA A 91 4.08 17.94 -21.49
C ALA A 91 5.44 17.21 -21.48
N ALA A 92 5.59 16.20 -20.64
CA ALA A 92 6.85 15.48 -20.47
C ALA A 92 7.10 14.40 -21.55
N ILE A 93 6.07 13.68 -21.99
CA ILE A 93 6.20 12.51 -22.86
C ILE A 93 5.14 12.44 -23.99
N GLY A 94 4.34 13.50 -24.21
CA GLY A 94 3.31 13.56 -25.24
C GLY A 94 2.11 12.64 -25.01
N ARG A 95 1.89 12.15 -23.79
CA ARG A 95 0.80 11.22 -23.44
C ARG A 95 0.03 11.67 -22.20
N THR A 96 -1.29 11.69 -22.32
CA THR A 96 -2.22 11.94 -21.21
C THR A 96 -2.36 10.69 -20.32
N ILE A 97 -2.91 10.84 -19.11
CA ILE A 97 -3.16 9.69 -18.20
C ILE A 97 -4.08 8.62 -18.80
N ARG A 98 -4.80 8.91 -19.89
CA ARG A 98 -5.62 7.91 -20.62
C ARG A 98 -4.77 6.96 -21.45
N GLU A 99 -3.63 7.42 -21.92
CA GLU A 99 -2.76 6.74 -22.89
C GLU A 99 -1.61 6.01 -22.21
N LEU A 100 -1.34 6.31 -20.92
CA LEU A 100 -0.23 5.70 -20.21
C LEU A 100 -0.35 4.17 -20.10
N ASN A 101 0.76 3.51 -20.36
CA ASN A 101 0.95 2.10 -20.06
C ASN A 101 1.37 1.92 -18.59
N VAL A 102 0.42 1.62 -17.72
CA VAL A 102 0.68 1.41 -16.30
C VAL A 102 0.66 -0.05 -15.86
N GLU A 103 0.24 -0.99 -16.73
CA GLU A 103 0.07 -2.40 -16.36
C GLU A 103 0.35 -3.42 -17.48
N ASP A 104 0.66 -2.99 -18.70
CA ASP A 104 1.08 -3.90 -19.76
C ASP A 104 2.59 -4.13 -19.68
N TYR A 105 2.98 -5.30 -19.21
CA TYR A 105 4.38 -5.71 -19.01
C TYR A 105 4.99 -6.35 -20.26
N SER A 106 4.26 -6.48 -21.36
CA SER A 106 4.79 -6.93 -22.65
C SER A 106 5.52 -5.79 -23.39
N GLU A 107 5.13 -4.55 -23.10
CA GLU A 107 5.66 -3.32 -23.68
C GLU A 107 6.54 -2.57 -22.66
N LEU A 108 7.74 -3.09 -22.41
CA LEU A 108 8.58 -2.66 -21.28
C LEU A 108 9.04 -1.20 -21.38
N ASP A 109 9.43 -0.74 -22.58
CA ASP A 109 9.93 0.63 -22.76
C ASP A 109 8.83 1.67 -22.49
N SER A 110 7.61 1.42 -22.97
CA SER A 110 6.47 2.28 -22.68
C SER A 110 6.07 2.20 -21.23
N PHE A 111 6.06 1.00 -20.60
CA PHE A 111 5.79 0.83 -19.19
C PHE A 111 6.78 1.64 -18.33
N ASP A 112 8.06 1.53 -18.59
CA ASP A 112 9.10 2.19 -17.80
C ASP A 112 9.03 3.71 -17.96
N THR A 113 8.93 4.24 -19.17
CA THR A 113 8.82 5.67 -19.48
C THR A 113 7.56 6.27 -18.85
N ASP A 114 6.41 5.63 -19.02
CA ASP A 114 5.12 6.12 -18.57
C ASP A 114 4.99 6.14 -17.06
N ASN A 115 5.49 5.10 -16.38
CA ASN A 115 5.47 5.07 -14.92
C ASN A 115 6.42 6.12 -14.30
N VAL A 116 7.60 6.35 -14.88
CA VAL A 116 8.51 7.43 -14.42
C VAL A 116 7.86 8.80 -14.59
N ALA A 117 7.28 9.08 -15.75
CA ALA A 117 6.58 10.35 -16.01
C ALA A 117 5.39 10.54 -15.06
N LEU A 118 4.60 9.48 -14.82
CA LEU A 118 3.47 9.50 -13.91
C LEU A 118 3.89 9.78 -12.46
N PHE A 119 4.90 9.09 -11.92
CA PHE A 119 5.35 9.33 -10.56
C PHE A 119 5.91 10.74 -10.38
N ARG A 120 6.66 11.27 -11.36
CA ARG A 120 7.15 12.64 -11.35
C ARG A 120 6.02 13.66 -11.38
N ALA A 121 5.02 13.46 -12.25
CA ALA A 121 3.85 14.32 -12.32
C ALA A 121 3.05 14.33 -11.01
N ILE A 122 2.83 13.17 -10.39
CA ILE A 122 2.16 13.06 -9.08
C ILE A 122 2.93 13.82 -8.00
N SER A 123 4.26 13.66 -7.94
CA SER A 123 5.12 14.36 -6.98
C SER A 123 5.06 15.89 -7.21
N ALA A 124 5.18 16.34 -8.45
CA ALA A 124 5.15 17.77 -8.81
C ALA A 124 3.80 18.43 -8.47
N VAL A 125 2.67 17.79 -8.83
CA VAL A 125 1.33 18.35 -8.59
C VAL A 125 0.98 18.37 -7.10
N SER A 126 1.44 17.39 -6.33
CA SER A 126 1.17 17.33 -4.89
C SER A 126 2.15 18.15 -4.05
N ASP A 127 3.25 18.59 -4.61
CA ASP A 127 4.41 19.17 -3.88
C ASP A 127 4.90 18.22 -2.76
N LYS A 128 4.90 16.91 -3.02
CA LYS A 128 5.33 15.86 -2.06
C LYS A 128 6.53 15.10 -2.59
N LYS A 129 7.45 14.78 -1.67
CA LYS A 129 8.71 14.08 -1.99
C LYS A 129 8.54 12.60 -2.28
N TYR A 130 7.53 11.97 -1.66
CA TYR A 130 7.35 10.52 -1.68
C TYR A 130 5.99 10.17 -2.26
N VAL A 131 5.97 9.29 -3.26
CA VAL A 131 4.72 8.80 -3.85
C VAL A 131 4.46 7.37 -3.39
N VAL A 132 3.24 7.08 -2.95
CA VAL A 132 2.82 5.72 -2.59
C VAL A 132 2.03 5.09 -3.74
N ASP A 133 2.43 3.89 -4.13
CA ASP A 133 1.65 3.00 -5.00
C ASP A 133 1.14 1.80 -4.19
N SER A 134 -0.16 1.69 -4.02
CA SER A 134 -0.81 0.57 -3.32
C SER A 134 -1.36 -0.52 -4.24
N SER A 135 -0.81 -0.67 -5.43
CA SER A 135 -1.26 -1.65 -6.45
C SER A 135 -1.15 -3.11 -6.04
N LYS A 136 -0.29 -3.45 -5.08
CA LYS A 136 -0.13 -4.81 -4.52
C LYS A 136 0.38 -5.88 -5.50
N HIS A 137 0.60 -5.53 -6.76
CA HIS A 137 0.90 -6.48 -7.82
C HIS A 137 2.39 -6.85 -7.85
N VAL A 138 2.70 -8.14 -7.72
CA VAL A 138 4.08 -8.67 -7.60
C VAL A 138 4.92 -8.32 -8.83
N THR A 139 4.40 -8.54 -10.04
CA THR A 139 5.09 -8.22 -11.30
C THR A 139 5.36 -6.71 -11.41
N ARG A 140 4.35 -5.86 -11.05
CA ARG A 140 4.54 -4.41 -11.08
C ARG A 140 5.67 -3.97 -10.13
N LEU A 141 5.69 -4.52 -8.90
CA LEU A 141 6.77 -4.24 -7.96
C LEU A 141 8.14 -4.61 -8.55
N ALA A 142 8.25 -5.81 -9.13
CA ALA A 142 9.51 -6.27 -9.71
C ALA A 142 10.01 -5.32 -10.82
N ARG A 143 9.11 -4.91 -11.72
CA ARG A 143 9.46 -3.99 -12.82
C ARG A 143 9.84 -2.59 -12.33
N LEU A 144 9.06 -2.01 -11.42
CA LEU A 144 9.38 -0.69 -10.89
C LEU A 144 10.74 -0.66 -10.16
N ILE A 145 11.11 -1.73 -9.47
CA ILE A 145 12.41 -1.86 -8.79
C ILE A 145 13.58 -1.92 -9.78
N GLU A 146 13.37 -2.48 -10.95
CA GLU A 146 14.42 -2.60 -11.99
C GLU A 146 14.68 -1.28 -12.72
N ASN A 147 13.76 -0.31 -12.63
CA ASN A 147 13.89 0.98 -13.30
C ASN A 147 14.84 1.92 -12.52
N PRO A 148 16.01 2.30 -13.08
CA PRO A 148 16.99 3.11 -12.35
C PRO A 148 16.55 4.56 -12.08
N ALA A 149 15.51 5.05 -12.75
CA ALA A 149 14.94 6.38 -12.53
C ALA A 149 13.98 6.43 -11.32
N LEU A 150 13.73 5.28 -10.65
CA LEU A 150 12.88 5.16 -9.49
C LEU A 150 13.65 4.59 -8.31
N ASP A 151 13.51 5.24 -7.13
CA ASP A 151 13.98 4.69 -5.84
C ASP A 151 12.78 4.04 -5.15
N VAL A 152 12.58 2.73 -5.42
CA VAL A 152 11.41 2.00 -4.93
C VAL A 152 11.71 1.28 -3.63
N VAL A 153 11.04 1.68 -2.56
CA VAL A 153 11.13 1.03 -1.25
C VAL A 153 9.85 0.22 -0.99
N PRO A 154 9.91 -1.11 -0.99
CA PRO A 154 8.75 -1.95 -0.69
C PRO A 154 8.32 -1.87 0.77
N ILE A 155 7.01 -1.75 1.00
CA ILE A 155 6.37 -1.92 2.30
C ILE A 155 5.55 -3.20 2.24
N PHE A 156 6.03 -4.27 2.85
CA PHE A 156 5.34 -5.55 2.86
C PHE A 156 4.31 -5.60 3.98
N LEU A 157 3.04 -5.53 3.61
CA LEU A 157 1.92 -5.59 4.54
C LEU A 157 1.35 -7.02 4.60
N LEU A 158 1.50 -7.64 5.75
CA LEU A 158 0.98 -8.96 6.07
C LEU A 158 -0.31 -8.87 6.89
N ARG A 159 -1.14 -9.90 6.80
CA ARG A 159 -2.33 -10.09 7.62
C ARG A 159 -2.43 -11.54 8.08
N ASP A 160 -3.04 -11.77 9.25
CA ASP A 160 -3.43 -13.13 9.70
C ASP A 160 -4.15 -13.85 8.54
N PRO A 161 -3.68 -15.05 8.16
CA PRO A 161 -4.24 -15.75 7.02
C PRO A 161 -5.74 -16.05 7.17
N LYS A 162 -6.23 -16.30 8.39
CA LYS A 162 -7.67 -16.52 8.62
C LYS A 162 -8.49 -15.28 8.28
N GLY A 163 -8.00 -14.09 8.69
CA GLY A 163 -8.64 -12.81 8.37
C GLY A 163 -8.61 -12.50 6.86
N GLN A 164 -7.48 -12.77 6.21
CA GLN A 164 -7.31 -12.56 4.77
C GLN A 164 -8.17 -13.53 3.96
N VAL A 165 -8.12 -14.84 4.28
CA VAL A 165 -8.91 -15.91 3.64
C VAL A 165 -10.40 -15.65 3.83
N CYS A 166 -10.87 -15.30 5.04
CA CYS A 166 -12.26 -14.95 5.31
C CYS A 166 -12.76 -13.79 4.42
N SER A 167 -11.94 -12.74 4.30
CA SER A 167 -12.30 -11.60 3.46
C SER A 167 -12.32 -11.93 1.97
N SER A 168 -11.54 -12.92 1.54
CA SER A 168 -11.48 -13.40 0.15
C SER A 168 -12.52 -14.49 -0.15
N HIS A 169 -12.99 -15.22 0.86
CA HIS A 169 -13.93 -16.34 0.73
C HIS A 169 -15.28 -15.93 0.12
N LYS A 170 -15.65 -14.66 0.22
CA LYS A 170 -16.81 -14.10 -0.48
C LYS A 170 -16.74 -14.21 -2.00
N LYS A 171 -15.54 -14.36 -2.57
CA LYS A 171 -15.30 -14.44 -4.02
C LYS A 171 -15.11 -15.87 -4.52
N THR A 172 -14.67 -16.79 -3.66
CA THR A 172 -14.51 -18.21 -3.96
C THR A 172 -14.64 -19.02 -2.68
N SER A 173 -15.37 -20.13 -2.75
CA SER A 173 -15.58 -21.07 -1.63
C SER A 173 -14.41 -22.02 -1.39
N SER A 174 -13.45 -22.12 -2.31
CA SER A 174 -12.34 -23.07 -2.19
C SER A 174 -11.24 -22.55 -1.25
N LEU A 175 -11.17 -23.09 -0.03
CA LEU A 175 -10.11 -22.81 0.94
C LEU A 175 -8.72 -23.17 0.39
N ILE A 176 -8.58 -24.28 -0.33
CA ILE A 176 -7.30 -24.72 -0.91
C ILE A 176 -6.76 -23.67 -1.89
N LYS A 177 -7.62 -23.15 -2.77
CA LYS A 177 -7.23 -22.08 -3.71
C LYS A 177 -6.81 -20.81 -2.98
N LEU A 178 -7.53 -20.44 -1.92
CA LEU A 178 -7.21 -19.24 -1.13
C LEU A 178 -5.90 -19.40 -0.35
N ILE A 179 -5.67 -20.55 0.27
CA ILE A 179 -4.41 -20.90 0.94
C ILE A 179 -3.25 -20.88 -0.06
N GLY A 180 -3.41 -21.54 -1.20
CA GLY A 180 -2.38 -21.57 -2.26
C GLY A 180 -2.05 -20.17 -2.78
N ASN A 181 -3.06 -19.31 -2.95
CA ASN A 181 -2.85 -17.91 -3.35
C ASN A 181 -2.11 -17.10 -2.26
N TYR A 182 -2.46 -17.28 -0.98
CA TYR A 182 -1.77 -16.66 0.14
C TYR A 182 -0.27 -17.01 0.13
N VAL A 183 0.05 -18.29 0.02
CA VAL A 183 1.43 -18.78 0.00
C VAL A 183 2.19 -18.26 -1.22
N ARG A 184 1.61 -18.40 -2.41
CA ARG A 184 2.25 -17.98 -3.67
C ARG A 184 2.57 -16.51 -3.69
N THR A 185 1.60 -15.66 -3.33
CA THR A 185 1.77 -14.21 -3.36
C THR A 185 2.80 -13.74 -2.34
N ASN A 186 2.71 -14.21 -1.09
CA ASN A 186 3.66 -13.80 -0.05
C ASN A 186 5.08 -14.29 -0.34
N ARG A 187 5.25 -15.51 -0.86
CA ARG A 187 6.57 -16.01 -1.29
C ARG A 187 7.10 -15.23 -2.50
N GLY A 188 6.24 -14.87 -3.45
CA GLY A 188 6.61 -14.03 -4.58
C GLY A 188 7.10 -12.65 -4.14
N ILE A 189 6.39 -11.98 -3.24
CA ILE A 189 6.83 -10.70 -2.66
C ILE A 189 8.18 -10.89 -1.92
N TYR A 190 8.27 -11.91 -1.07
CA TYR A 190 9.51 -12.19 -0.33
C TYR A 190 10.71 -12.41 -1.26
N GLY A 191 10.54 -13.17 -2.33
CA GLY A 191 11.58 -13.40 -3.33
C GLY A 191 12.15 -12.12 -3.92
N ILE A 192 11.30 -11.07 -4.08
CA ILE A 192 11.72 -9.77 -4.60
C ILE A 192 12.43 -8.92 -3.53
N VAL A 193 11.91 -8.94 -2.27
CA VAL A 193 12.35 -7.96 -1.26
C VAL A 193 13.46 -8.45 -0.33
N LYS A 194 13.70 -9.76 -0.25
CA LYS A 194 14.59 -10.39 0.76
C LYS A 194 16.00 -9.81 0.80
N ASP A 195 16.53 -9.42 -0.35
CA ASP A 195 17.91 -8.92 -0.53
C ASP A 195 17.95 -7.39 -0.74
N ARG A 196 16.87 -6.68 -0.40
CA ARG A 196 16.71 -5.23 -0.60
C ARG A 196 16.24 -4.53 0.68
N ALA A 197 16.47 -3.23 0.75
CA ALA A 197 15.86 -2.40 1.80
C ALA A 197 14.33 -2.44 1.66
N HIS A 198 13.63 -2.85 2.72
CA HIS A 198 12.18 -2.91 2.77
C HIS A 198 11.68 -2.78 4.20
N ALA A 199 10.40 -2.47 4.36
CA ALA A 199 9.70 -2.50 5.65
C ALA A 199 8.68 -3.66 5.68
N VAL A 200 8.44 -4.22 6.85
CA VAL A 200 7.40 -5.24 7.08
C VAL A 200 6.44 -4.75 8.15
N ILE A 201 5.14 -4.81 7.84
CA ILE A 201 4.06 -4.42 8.75
C ILE A 201 3.03 -5.55 8.84
N HIS A 202 2.49 -5.75 10.04
CA HIS A 202 1.32 -6.58 10.26
C HIS A 202 0.07 -5.72 10.42
N TYR A 203 -1.01 -6.07 9.69
CA TYR A 203 -2.30 -5.38 9.75
C TYR A 203 -2.84 -5.29 11.18
N GLU A 204 -2.69 -6.37 11.93
CA GLU A 204 -3.17 -6.45 13.32
C GLU A 204 -2.43 -5.48 14.25
N ASP A 205 -1.12 -5.28 14.03
CA ASP A 205 -0.33 -4.30 14.77
C ASP A 205 -0.70 -2.88 14.37
N LEU A 206 -0.91 -2.64 13.07
CA LEU A 206 -1.35 -1.33 12.56
C LEU A 206 -2.69 -0.89 13.16
N VAL A 207 -3.63 -1.83 13.35
CA VAL A 207 -4.95 -1.53 13.94
C VAL A 207 -4.91 -1.43 15.46
N ARG A 208 -4.17 -2.30 16.15
CA ARG A 208 -4.12 -2.33 17.63
C ARG A 208 -3.20 -1.29 18.24
N ARG A 209 -2.14 -0.91 17.52
CA ARG A 209 -1.07 -0.01 18.00
C ARG A 209 -0.61 0.91 16.86
N PRO A 210 -1.54 1.72 16.30
CA PRO A 210 -1.30 2.47 15.08
C PRO A 210 -0.12 3.44 15.19
N GLU A 211 -0.05 4.21 16.26
CA GLU A 211 1.03 5.18 16.49
C GLU A 211 2.40 4.50 16.54
N GLN A 212 2.54 3.45 17.37
CA GLN A 212 3.79 2.71 17.48
C GLN A 212 4.20 2.07 16.16
N THR A 213 3.23 1.45 15.46
CA THR A 213 3.48 0.74 14.21
C THR A 213 3.88 1.72 13.10
N LEU A 214 3.19 2.86 13.00
CA LEU A 214 3.55 3.92 12.04
C LEU A 214 4.88 4.58 12.41
N GLY A 215 5.15 4.82 13.69
CA GLY A 215 6.43 5.38 14.13
C GLY A 215 7.62 4.51 13.69
N LEU A 216 7.54 3.20 13.88
CA LEU A 216 8.57 2.26 13.43
C LEU A 216 8.65 2.19 11.89
N LEU A 217 7.51 2.26 11.19
CA LEU A 217 7.49 2.31 9.73
C LEU A 217 8.18 3.58 9.24
N MET A 218 7.80 4.74 9.75
CA MET A 218 8.37 6.02 9.32
C MET A 218 9.88 6.04 9.58
N GLN A 219 10.33 5.61 10.77
CA GLN A 219 11.76 5.47 11.06
C GLN A 219 12.48 4.57 10.04
N ARG A 220 11.87 3.44 9.64
CA ARG A 220 12.43 2.53 8.63
C ARG A 220 12.50 3.15 7.25
N LEU A 221 11.59 4.07 6.93
CA LEU A 221 11.54 4.81 5.66
C LEU A 221 12.41 6.09 5.69
N GLY A 222 13.09 6.38 6.81
CA GLY A 222 13.90 7.58 6.99
C GLY A 222 13.07 8.86 7.23
N LEU A 223 11.86 8.71 7.78
CA LEU A 223 10.92 9.77 8.07
C LEU A 223 10.56 9.81 9.56
N SER A 224 9.97 10.92 10.01
CA SER A 224 9.37 11.05 11.33
C SER A 224 7.88 10.71 11.28
N PHE A 225 7.36 10.09 12.33
CA PHE A 225 5.91 9.92 12.49
C PHE A 225 5.22 11.29 12.63
N HIS A 226 4.07 11.43 11.98
CA HIS A 226 3.25 12.64 12.07
C HIS A 226 1.85 12.30 12.63
N PRO A 227 1.34 12.99 13.68
CA PRO A 227 0.07 12.66 14.32
C PRO A 227 -1.15 12.67 13.39
N GLN A 228 -1.13 13.47 12.31
CA GLN A 228 -2.18 13.48 11.29
C GLN A 228 -2.38 12.12 10.62
N GLN A 229 -1.39 11.24 10.64
CA GLN A 229 -1.51 9.87 10.12
C GLN A 229 -2.57 9.04 10.87
N LEU A 230 -2.88 9.40 12.12
CA LEU A 230 -3.97 8.78 12.89
C LEU A 230 -5.35 9.38 12.54
N GLN A 231 -5.39 10.56 11.93
CA GLN A 231 -6.59 11.27 11.47
C GLN A 231 -6.74 11.19 9.94
N TRP A 232 -6.39 10.05 9.37
CA TRP A 232 -6.25 9.83 7.94
C TRP A 232 -7.53 10.09 7.13
N ALA A 233 -8.72 10.15 7.76
CA ALA A 233 -9.98 10.41 7.08
C ALA A 233 -10.21 11.90 6.78
N SER A 234 -9.50 12.83 7.44
CA SER A 234 -9.73 14.29 7.32
C SER A 234 -9.01 14.95 6.14
N GLY A 235 -8.03 14.29 5.53
CA GLY A 235 -7.21 14.86 4.45
C GLY A 235 -7.83 14.74 3.05
N ALA A 236 -7.37 15.60 2.13
CA ALA A 236 -7.69 15.47 0.71
C ALA A 236 -7.17 14.14 0.14
N ARG A 237 -7.98 13.49 -0.68
CA ARG A 237 -7.69 12.17 -1.22
C ARG A 237 -8.11 12.08 -2.67
N HIS A 238 -7.18 11.62 -3.52
CA HIS A 238 -7.40 11.47 -4.95
C HIS A 238 -7.12 10.03 -5.43
N ASN A 239 -7.59 9.04 -4.62
CA ASN A 239 -7.27 7.63 -4.87
C ASN A 239 -8.01 7.05 -6.07
N VAL A 240 -7.27 6.27 -6.86
CA VAL A 240 -7.79 5.32 -7.84
C VAL A 240 -7.72 3.91 -7.27
N GLY A 241 -8.75 3.09 -7.47
CA GLY A 241 -8.79 1.73 -6.88
C GLY A 241 -8.98 1.72 -5.36
N GLY A 242 -8.73 0.57 -4.73
CA GLY A 242 -8.93 0.37 -3.29
C GLY A 242 -10.37 0.00 -2.90
N ASN A 243 -10.60 -0.24 -1.61
CA ASN A 243 -11.92 -0.59 -1.07
C ASN A 243 -12.76 0.65 -0.70
N GLY A 244 -13.97 0.44 -0.17
CA GLY A 244 -14.91 1.51 0.19
C GLY A 244 -14.40 2.48 1.27
N MET A 245 -13.47 2.06 2.13
CA MET A 245 -12.87 2.87 3.18
C MET A 245 -12.25 4.17 2.64
N ARG A 246 -11.73 4.16 1.43
CA ARG A 246 -11.14 5.35 0.78
C ARG A 246 -12.10 6.54 0.65
N ARG A 247 -13.41 6.32 0.78
CA ARG A 247 -14.46 7.34 0.73
C ARG A 247 -15.12 7.62 2.07
N GLY A 248 -14.71 6.90 3.12
CA GLY A 248 -15.21 7.11 4.47
C GLY A 248 -14.62 8.39 5.09
N ASP A 249 -15.32 8.94 6.03
CA ASP A 249 -14.98 10.17 6.78
C ASP A 249 -14.55 9.89 8.23
N SER A 250 -14.52 8.62 8.63
CA SER A 250 -14.10 8.18 9.97
C SER A 250 -12.70 7.57 9.96
N SER A 251 -11.88 8.01 10.90
CA SER A 251 -10.56 7.41 11.20
C SER A 251 -10.63 6.32 12.27
N GLU A 252 -11.83 5.83 12.59
CA GLU A 252 -11.98 4.77 13.58
C GLU A 252 -11.37 3.45 13.09
N LEU A 253 -10.55 2.85 13.95
CA LEU A 253 -9.87 1.59 13.69
C LEU A 253 -10.61 0.44 14.37
N ARG A 254 -11.09 -0.50 13.57
CA ARG A 254 -11.70 -1.74 14.07
C ARG A 254 -11.00 -2.95 13.49
N LEU A 255 -10.50 -3.81 14.36
CA LEU A 255 -9.88 -5.07 13.93
C LEU A 255 -10.94 -6.00 13.35
N ASP A 256 -10.71 -6.44 12.12
CA ASP A 256 -11.63 -7.39 11.46
C ASP A 256 -11.35 -8.83 11.93
N GLU A 257 -12.12 -9.27 12.89
CA GLU A 257 -12.06 -10.61 13.48
C GLU A 257 -13.25 -11.52 13.04
N ARG A 258 -13.99 -11.17 11.99
CA ARG A 258 -15.13 -11.96 11.49
C ARG A 258 -14.79 -13.42 11.22
N TRP A 259 -13.55 -13.72 10.89
CA TRP A 259 -13.06 -15.09 10.71
C TRP A 259 -13.24 -15.99 11.94
N ARG A 260 -13.30 -15.40 13.15
CA ARG A 260 -13.49 -16.17 14.41
C ARG A 260 -14.80 -16.94 14.41
N GLN A 261 -15.85 -16.33 13.87
CA GLN A 261 -17.20 -16.92 13.76
C GLN A 261 -17.44 -17.60 12.41
N HIS A 262 -16.70 -17.19 11.35
CA HIS A 262 -16.90 -17.68 9.99
C HIS A 262 -16.36 -19.09 9.77
N PHE A 263 -15.24 -19.43 10.41
CA PHE A 263 -14.58 -20.74 10.22
C PHE A 263 -14.75 -21.63 11.44
N THR A 264 -15.00 -22.93 11.18
CA THR A 264 -14.93 -23.99 12.19
C THR A 264 -13.49 -24.20 12.68
N LEU A 265 -13.31 -24.88 13.83
CA LEU A 265 -11.98 -25.17 14.34
C LEU A 265 -11.11 -25.96 13.35
N PRO A 266 -11.59 -27.05 12.71
CA PRO A 266 -10.81 -27.76 11.68
C PRO A 266 -10.39 -26.85 10.52
N GLN A 267 -11.30 -25.99 10.03
CA GLN A 267 -10.95 -25.06 8.95
C GLN A 267 -9.86 -24.05 9.37
N LYS A 268 -9.90 -23.54 10.60
CA LYS A 268 -8.84 -22.67 11.15
C LYS A 268 -7.50 -23.36 11.18
N LEU A 269 -7.46 -24.62 11.63
CA LEU A 269 -6.23 -25.43 11.65
C LEU A 269 -5.68 -25.69 10.24
N VAL A 270 -6.54 -26.02 9.27
CA VAL A 270 -6.15 -26.21 7.86
C VAL A 270 -5.58 -24.90 7.28
N ILE A 271 -6.21 -23.74 7.54
CA ILE A 271 -5.69 -22.46 7.08
C ILE A 271 -4.34 -22.17 7.73
N ASP A 272 -4.20 -22.34 9.04
CA ASP A 272 -2.94 -22.08 9.74
C ASP A 272 -1.79 -22.96 9.24
N ALA A 273 -2.01 -24.27 9.13
CA ALA A 273 -1.00 -25.20 8.64
C ALA A 273 -0.66 -24.95 7.17
N GLY A 274 -1.67 -24.81 6.30
CA GLY A 274 -1.48 -24.64 4.86
C GLY A 274 -0.83 -23.29 4.48
N THR A 275 -0.98 -22.25 5.30
CA THR A 275 -0.37 -20.93 5.04
C THR A 275 1.01 -20.74 5.68
N LEU A 276 1.48 -21.70 6.49
CA LEU A 276 2.78 -21.60 7.19
C LEU A 276 3.95 -21.32 6.23
N PRO A 277 4.08 -21.95 5.05
CA PRO A 277 5.17 -21.66 4.11
C PRO A 277 5.19 -20.22 3.60
N GLY A 278 4.03 -19.54 3.56
CA GLY A 278 3.92 -18.12 3.17
C GLY A 278 4.18 -17.14 4.30
N ARG A 279 4.17 -17.60 5.55
CA ARG A 279 4.42 -16.78 6.76
C ARG A 279 5.83 -16.94 7.30
N TYR A 280 6.42 -18.11 7.18
CA TYR A 280 7.68 -18.49 7.80
C TYR A 280 8.81 -17.46 7.59
N PRO A 281 9.03 -16.90 6.40
CA PRO A 281 10.09 -15.92 6.18
C PRO A 281 9.94 -14.66 7.04
N PHE A 282 8.73 -14.35 7.51
CA PHE A 282 8.38 -13.08 8.20
C PHE A 282 8.19 -13.23 9.70
N LEU A 283 8.20 -14.44 10.24
CA LEU A 283 8.11 -14.67 11.69
C LEU A 283 9.26 -13.99 12.45
N LYS A 284 10.39 -13.78 11.79
CA LYS A 284 11.56 -13.07 12.34
C LYS A 284 11.37 -11.55 12.44
N PHE A 285 10.45 -10.97 11.68
CA PHE A 285 10.19 -9.52 11.63
C PHE A 285 9.03 -9.07 12.54
N GLN A 286 8.57 -9.92 13.45
CA GLN A 286 7.60 -9.49 14.45
C GLN A 286 8.25 -8.47 15.39
N LEU A 287 7.47 -7.45 15.79
CA LEU A 287 7.88 -6.49 16.82
C LEU A 287 8.50 -7.23 18.01
N PRO A 288 9.63 -6.76 18.57
CA PRO A 288 10.27 -7.37 19.72
C PRO A 288 9.23 -7.65 20.82
N LYS A 289 9.31 -8.81 21.48
CA LYS A 289 8.36 -9.22 22.55
C LYS A 289 8.30 -8.19 23.69
N THR A 290 9.36 -7.44 23.92
CA THR A 290 9.43 -6.33 24.88
C THR A 290 8.44 -5.22 24.58
N LEU A 291 8.14 -4.94 23.31
CA LEU A 291 7.17 -3.94 22.89
C LEU A 291 5.72 -4.47 22.90
N ARG A 292 5.52 -5.80 23.03
CA ARG A 292 4.19 -6.41 23.14
C ARG A 292 3.57 -6.31 24.53
N LYS A 293 4.38 -6.11 25.60
CA LYS A 293 3.93 -6.14 26.99
C LYS A 293 3.50 -4.79 27.58
N SER A 294 3.71 -3.65 26.91
CA SER A 294 3.46 -2.31 27.48
C SER A 294 2.02 -1.77 27.31
N SER A 295 1.08 -2.52 26.78
CA SER A 295 -0.29 -2.03 26.49
C SER A 295 -1.35 -2.46 27.52
N GLY A 296 -0.98 -2.61 28.80
CA GLY A 296 -1.89 -2.97 29.91
C GLY A 296 -2.40 -1.78 30.73
N LYS A 297 -2.30 -0.53 30.28
CA LYS A 297 -2.99 0.61 30.90
C LYS A 297 -4.15 1.03 30.03
N ALA A 298 -5.36 0.73 30.52
CA ALA A 298 -6.59 1.33 30.01
C ALA A 298 -6.45 2.86 30.06
N TYR A 299 -6.75 3.52 28.95
CA TYR A 299 -6.96 4.95 28.93
C TYR A 299 -8.17 5.23 29.81
N GLY A 300 -7.92 5.83 30.98
CA GLY A 300 -8.95 6.39 31.82
C GLY A 300 -9.63 7.53 31.05
N ASP A 301 -10.95 7.49 31.10
CA ASP A 301 -11.89 8.49 30.61
C ASP A 301 -11.59 9.86 31.27
N GLY A 302 -10.78 10.67 30.60
CA GLY A 302 -10.43 12.03 30.98
C GLY A 302 -11.08 13.03 30.04
N SER A 303 -12.41 13.05 29.97
CA SER A 303 -13.16 14.13 29.31
C SER A 303 -13.00 15.42 30.11
N PRO A 304 -12.45 16.51 29.56
CA PRO A 304 -12.53 17.80 30.22
C PRO A 304 -13.96 18.34 30.10
N SER A 305 -14.64 18.47 31.25
CA SER A 305 -15.91 19.13 31.37
C SER A 305 -15.78 20.63 31.05
N ILE A 306 -16.25 21.06 29.92
CA ILE A 306 -16.42 22.49 29.59
C ILE A 306 -17.70 22.95 30.31
N ARG A 307 -17.57 23.76 31.38
CA ARG A 307 -18.68 24.52 31.95
C ARG A 307 -19.00 25.72 31.05
N PRO A 308 -20.28 25.98 30.77
CA PRO A 308 -20.67 27.20 30.06
C PRO A 308 -20.50 28.42 30.95
N PRO A 309 -20.22 29.63 30.39
CA PRO A 309 -20.09 30.85 31.17
C PRO A 309 -21.48 31.25 31.70
N SER A 310 -21.52 31.59 33.00
CA SER A 310 -22.63 32.22 33.68
C SER A 310 -22.86 33.63 33.18
N ARG A 311 -24.11 34.00 33.07
CA ARG A 311 -24.58 35.34 32.70
C ARG A 311 -24.03 36.44 33.61
#